data_0da2335ebcae9867b6d7bd65925fe860
#
_entry.id   0da2335ebcae9867b6d7bd65925fe860
#
_cell.length_a   1.000
_cell.length_b   1.000
_cell.length_c   1.000
_cell.angle_alpha   90.00
_cell.angle_beta   90.00
_cell.angle_gamma   90.00
#
_symmetry.space_group_name_H-M   'P 1'
#
loop_
_entity.id
_entity.type
_entity.pdbx_description
1 polymer ?
#
loop_
_entity_poly.entity_id
_entity_poly.type
_entity_poly.pdbx_seq_one_letter_code
_entity_poly.pdbx_strand_id
1 'polypeptide(L)'
;MKFYRIDDLPPYVFATVDQLKRDLRHSGRDIVDLGFGNPDIPSPTVAVEKLCEAVRNPRNHRYSASRGIPKLRLAITDLYRRRFGVELDPDTQACTTIGAKEGYSHLMWTLLGPGDAALVPSPSYPIHIWGPIFAGAEVRYVRLGPEEDFFANLLAEWEESWPRPRVIVLSFPHNPTTACVDLEFMTRMVEFAKQHDVLLVHDFAYADLGYDGYDPPSVLQVPGATDVAVELYTLTKSFSMAGWRMGFLVGNEEVVAALGKLKSYLDYGTFQPIQIASIVAMNEAPDYPLEVNAVYRGRRDALIDGLARCGWEIERPRGTMFVWAPIPEPYEEMGSLEFAKMLVPEAGVAISPGVGFGPGGEGFVRFALVENEQRIGQAVRGIRRALTKLG
;
A
#
# COMPACT_ATOMS: atom_id res chain seq x y z
N MET A 1 -27.13 15.73 -14.11
CA MET A 1 -25.82 16.46 -14.07
C MET A 1 -24.77 15.45 -14.49
N LYS A 2 -23.81 15.80 -15.34
CA LYS A 2 -22.71 14.93 -15.76
C LYS A 2 -21.47 15.20 -14.90
N PHE A 3 -20.86 14.15 -14.34
CA PHE A 3 -19.68 14.24 -13.50
C PHE A 3 -18.48 13.62 -14.23
N TYR A 4 -17.80 14.39 -15.07
CA TYR A 4 -16.79 13.94 -16.02
C TYR A 4 -15.68 13.03 -15.46
N ARG A 5 -15.36 13.11 -14.17
CA ARG A 5 -14.32 12.30 -13.53
C ARG A 5 -14.90 11.11 -12.74
N ILE A 6 -16.23 11.04 -12.59
CA ILE A 6 -16.88 10.04 -11.74
C ILE A 6 -17.70 9.07 -12.58
N ASP A 7 -18.38 9.58 -13.63
CA ASP A 7 -19.30 8.77 -14.43
C ASP A 7 -18.59 7.65 -15.21
N ASP A 8 -17.28 7.86 -15.51
CA ASP A 8 -16.44 6.87 -16.21
C ASP A 8 -15.72 5.90 -15.26
N LEU A 9 -15.88 6.05 -13.92
CA LEU A 9 -15.32 5.08 -12.98
C LEU A 9 -16.09 3.76 -13.03
N PRO A 10 -15.41 2.61 -13.11
CA PRO A 10 -16.06 1.32 -12.99
C PRO A 10 -16.69 1.18 -11.59
N PRO A 11 -17.73 0.32 -11.46
CA PRO A 11 -18.24 -0.03 -10.14
C PRO A 11 -17.12 -0.47 -9.21
N TYR A 12 -17.10 0.08 -7.99
CA TYR A 12 -16.11 -0.29 -6.99
C TYR A 12 -16.31 -1.75 -6.55
N VAL A 13 -15.57 -2.66 -7.15
CA VAL A 13 -15.75 -4.12 -7.03
C VAL A 13 -15.81 -4.58 -5.57
N PHE A 14 -14.98 -3.99 -4.70
CA PHE A 14 -14.97 -4.33 -3.27
C PHE A 14 -16.30 -4.00 -2.58
N ALA A 15 -17.06 -3.00 -3.07
CA ALA A 15 -18.36 -2.64 -2.48
C ALA A 15 -19.39 -3.76 -2.59
N THR A 16 -19.30 -4.60 -3.62
CA THR A 16 -20.21 -5.75 -3.82
C THR A 16 -20.02 -6.80 -2.73
N VAL A 17 -18.77 -7.17 -2.45
CA VAL A 17 -18.44 -8.12 -1.36
C VAL A 17 -18.78 -7.52 0.01
N ASP A 18 -18.50 -6.22 0.20
CA ASP A 18 -18.84 -5.50 1.43
C ASP A 18 -20.34 -5.42 1.67
N GLN A 19 -21.15 -5.22 0.64
CA GLN A 19 -22.62 -5.21 0.79
C GLN A 19 -23.12 -6.59 1.22
N LEU A 20 -22.70 -7.65 0.54
CA LEU A 20 -23.08 -9.03 0.88
C LEU A 20 -22.66 -9.38 2.33
N LYS A 21 -21.46 -9.00 2.74
CA LYS A 21 -20.98 -9.16 4.12
C LYS A 21 -21.88 -8.45 5.11
N ARG A 22 -22.27 -7.18 4.85
CA ARG A 22 -23.17 -6.41 5.72
C ARG A 22 -24.54 -7.07 5.84
N ASP A 23 -25.12 -7.50 4.74
CA ASP A 23 -26.46 -8.12 4.72
C ASP A 23 -26.48 -9.41 5.54
N LEU A 24 -25.45 -10.25 5.40
CA LEU A 24 -25.33 -11.49 6.16
C LEU A 24 -25.05 -11.24 7.66
N ARG A 25 -24.25 -10.23 8.01
CA ARG A 25 -24.06 -9.82 9.41
C ARG A 25 -25.37 -9.31 10.04
N HIS A 26 -26.17 -8.53 9.31
CA HIS A 26 -27.50 -8.08 9.78
C HIS A 26 -28.46 -9.26 10.00
N SER A 27 -28.33 -10.35 9.25
CA SER A 27 -29.09 -11.59 9.48
C SER A 27 -28.57 -12.45 10.65
N GLY A 28 -27.57 -11.97 11.40
CA GLY A 28 -26.99 -12.67 12.55
C GLY A 28 -25.87 -13.66 12.22
N ARG A 29 -25.39 -13.69 10.96
CA ARG A 29 -24.26 -14.57 10.58
C ARG A 29 -22.92 -13.95 10.98
N ASP A 30 -22.06 -14.78 11.56
CA ASP A 30 -20.67 -14.40 11.86
C ASP A 30 -19.80 -14.55 10.60
N ILE A 31 -19.28 -13.41 10.10
CA ILE A 31 -18.42 -13.36 8.92
C ILE A 31 -17.02 -12.88 9.33
N VAL A 32 -16.03 -13.71 9.07
CA VAL A 32 -14.62 -13.35 9.23
C VAL A 32 -14.21 -12.48 8.03
N ASP A 33 -13.71 -11.27 8.32
CA ASP A 33 -13.37 -10.31 7.27
C ASP A 33 -11.84 -10.29 7.02
N LEU A 34 -11.41 -11.00 5.99
CA LEU A 34 -10.05 -11.00 5.47
C LEU A 34 -9.95 -10.22 4.14
N GLY A 35 -10.94 -9.39 3.82
CA GLY A 35 -10.97 -8.60 2.58
C GLY A 35 -10.29 -7.24 2.74
N PHE A 36 -10.70 -6.45 3.75
CA PHE A 36 -10.23 -5.09 3.91
C PHE A 36 -8.95 -5.01 4.76
N GLY A 37 -7.85 -4.54 4.17
CA GLY A 37 -6.53 -4.44 4.82
C GLY A 37 -6.42 -3.29 5.84
N ASN A 38 -7.30 -3.28 6.84
CA ASN A 38 -7.28 -2.31 7.93
C ASN A 38 -6.53 -2.88 9.14
N PRO A 39 -5.35 -2.33 9.52
CA PRO A 39 -4.62 -2.78 10.70
C PRO A 39 -5.50 -2.79 11.95
N ASP A 40 -5.46 -3.90 12.70
CA ASP A 40 -6.21 -4.12 13.93
C ASP A 40 -5.32 -4.09 15.19
N ILE A 41 -3.99 -4.12 15.00
CA ILE A 41 -3.02 -4.02 16.09
C ILE A 41 -3.09 -2.60 16.67
N PRO A 42 -3.06 -2.40 17.99
CA PRO A 42 -3.05 -1.06 18.60
C PRO A 42 -1.86 -0.23 18.14
N SER A 43 -1.99 1.09 18.10
CA SER A 43 -0.85 2.00 17.92
C SER A 43 0.08 2.00 19.15
N PRO A 44 1.38 2.38 19.03
CA PRO A 44 2.29 2.46 20.19
C PRO A 44 1.72 3.30 21.32
N THR A 45 1.70 2.76 22.54
CA THR A 45 1.11 3.42 23.73
C THR A 45 1.71 4.81 23.96
N VAL A 46 3.04 4.96 23.83
CA VAL A 46 3.74 6.24 23.99
C VAL A 46 3.24 7.31 23.00
N ALA A 47 2.90 6.91 21.79
CA ALA A 47 2.34 7.82 20.78
C ALA A 47 0.89 8.21 21.14
N VAL A 48 0.08 7.26 21.61
CA VAL A 48 -1.31 7.53 22.07
C VAL A 48 -1.32 8.51 23.24
N GLU A 49 -0.47 8.27 24.25
CA GLU A 49 -0.34 9.15 25.40
C GLU A 49 0.12 10.55 24.98
N LYS A 50 1.10 10.64 24.06
CA LYS A 50 1.57 11.93 23.55
C LYS A 50 0.50 12.66 22.74
N LEU A 51 -0.33 11.94 21.98
CA LEU A 51 -1.47 12.56 21.30
C LEU A 51 -2.44 13.19 22.31
N CYS A 52 -2.79 12.46 23.37
CA CYS A 52 -3.69 12.95 24.43
C CYS A 52 -3.12 14.19 25.14
N GLU A 53 -1.81 14.21 25.40
CA GLU A 53 -1.12 15.38 25.96
C GLU A 53 -1.16 16.56 25.00
N ALA A 54 -0.77 16.33 23.73
CA ALA A 54 -0.64 17.38 22.73
C ALA A 54 -1.99 18.02 22.37
N VAL A 55 -3.09 17.26 22.36
CA VAL A 55 -4.44 17.78 22.10
C VAL A 55 -4.90 18.75 23.21
N ARG A 56 -4.46 18.57 24.46
CA ARG A 56 -4.83 19.49 25.56
C ARG A 56 -4.19 20.87 25.46
N ASN A 57 -3.17 21.02 24.64
CA ASN A 57 -2.52 22.32 24.43
C ASN A 57 -3.24 23.11 23.33
N PRO A 58 -3.93 24.23 23.63
CA PRO A 58 -4.71 24.98 22.65
C PRO A 58 -3.85 25.62 21.54
N ARG A 59 -2.55 25.76 21.74
CA ARG A 59 -1.64 26.25 20.70
C ARG A 59 -1.54 25.28 19.51
N ASN A 60 -1.79 23.98 19.74
CA ASN A 60 -1.74 22.94 18.72
C ASN A 60 -3.04 22.85 17.89
N HIS A 61 -4.06 23.65 18.18
CA HIS A 61 -5.33 23.66 17.45
C HIS A 61 -5.32 24.60 16.22
N ARG A 62 -4.25 25.35 16.05
CA ARG A 62 -4.07 26.24 14.90
C ARG A 62 -3.74 25.46 13.63
N TYR A 63 -3.93 26.11 12.48
CA TYR A 63 -3.40 25.57 11.24
C TYR A 63 -1.91 25.27 11.35
N SER A 64 -1.51 24.12 10.82
CA SER A 64 -0.12 23.68 10.81
C SER A 64 0.58 24.08 9.50
N ALA A 65 1.87 23.77 9.38
CA ALA A 65 2.59 23.90 8.14
C ALA A 65 2.19 22.79 7.15
N SER A 66 1.87 23.15 5.91
CA SER A 66 1.45 22.19 4.87
C SER A 66 2.46 21.07 4.63
N ARG A 67 3.76 21.39 4.75
CA ARG A 67 4.87 20.42 4.62
C ARG A 67 5.19 19.65 5.89
N GLY A 68 4.45 19.90 6.99
CA GLY A 68 4.74 19.37 8.31
C GLY A 68 5.67 20.26 9.14
N ILE A 69 5.56 20.14 10.48
CA ILE A 69 6.41 20.90 11.40
C ILE A 69 7.89 20.50 11.27
N PRO A 70 8.86 21.41 11.47
CA PRO A 70 10.29 21.12 11.30
C PRO A 70 10.78 19.90 12.08
N LYS A 71 10.32 19.74 13.35
CA LYS A 71 10.69 18.58 14.18
C LYS A 71 10.20 17.24 13.60
N LEU A 72 9.05 17.24 12.89
CA LEU A 72 8.56 16.02 12.25
C LEU A 72 9.41 15.69 11.02
N ARG A 73 9.74 16.68 10.19
CA ARG A 73 10.62 16.45 9.04
C ARG A 73 12.01 15.94 9.47
N LEU A 74 12.56 16.48 10.56
CA LEU A 74 13.79 15.96 11.15
C LEU A 74 13.63 14.50 11.62
N ALA A 75 12.54 14.16 12.31
CA ALA A 75 12.30 12.78 12.74
C ALA A 75 12.15 11.81 11.55
N ILE A 76 11.56 12.27 10.42
CA ILE A 76 11.46 11.51 9.17
C ILE A 76 12.84 11.22 8.59
N THR A 77 13.70 12.23 8.46
CA THR A 77 15.05 12.04 7.92
C THR A 77 15.93 11.22 8.86
N ASP A 78 15.78 11.35 10.16
CA ASP A 78 16.41 10.49 11.16
C ASP A 78 15.96 9.03 11.05
N LEU A 79 14.67 8.77 10.77
CA LEU A 79 14.15 7.43 10.50
C LEU A 79 14.87 6.82 9.28
N TYR A 80 14.98 7.56 8.17
CA TYR A 80 15.66 7.09 6.96
C TYR A 80 17.13 6.80 7.17
N ARG A 81 17.83 7.66 7.92
CA ARG A 81 19.22 7.43 8.29
C ARG A 81 19.38 6.16 9.13
N ARG A 82 18.55 5.97 10.16
CA ARG A 82 18.63 4.79 11.06
C ARG A 82 18.24 3.50 10.36
N ARG A 83 17.16 3.54 9.57
CA ARG A 83 16.55 2.34 8.99
C ARG A 83 17.20 1.91 7.68
N PHE A 84 17.58 2.85 6.83
CA PHE A 84 18.06 2.60 5.48
C PHE A 84 19.47 3.12 5.21
N GLY A 85 20.10 3.83 6.13
CA GLY A 85 21.41 4.46 5.92
C GLY A 85 21.38 5.62 4.93
N VAL A 86 20.20 6.22 4.69
CA VAL A 86 19.97 7.29 3.72
C VAL A 86 20.00 8.64 4.41
N GLU A 87 20.90 9.52 3.99
CA GLU A 87 20.97 10.90 4.45
C GLU A 87 20.08 11.81 3.58
N LEU A 88 19.18 12.53 4.23
CA LEU A 88 18.22 13.45 3.58
C LEU A 88 18.22 14.79 4.31
N ASP A 89 18.02 15.87 3.56
CA ASP A 89 17.81 17.20 4.14
C ASP A 89 16.33 17.35 4.58
N PRO A 90 16.05 17.58 5.87
CA PRO A 90 14.68 17.75 6.38
C PRO A 90 13.98 18.98 5.81
N ASP A 91 14.69 19.98 5.31
CA ASP A 91 14.11 21.21 4.80
C ASP A 91 13.79 21.16 3.29
N THR A 92 14.49 20.35 2.53
CA THR A 92 14.29 20.27 1.08
C THR A 92 13.76 18.93 0.60
N GLN A 93 14.09 17.82 1.30
CA GLN A 93 13.81 16.45 0.84
C GLN A 93 12.74 15.71 1.65
N ALA A 94 11.95 16.41 2.48
CA ALA A 94 10.86 15.81 3.24
C ALA A 94 9.58 16.68 3.25
N CYS A 95 8.43 16.04 3.00
CA CYS A 95 7.10 16.66 3.07
C CYS A 95 6.09 15.68 3.65
N THR A 96 5.33 16.09 4.66
CA THR A 96 4.29 15.24 5.27
C THR A 96 3.03 15.21 4.41
N THR A 97 2.31 14.09 4.50
CA THR A 97 1.05 13.86 3.78
C THR A 97 -0.03 13.35 4.73
N ILE A 98 -1.29 13.48 4.34
CA ILE A 98 -2.44 12.96 5.11
C ILE A 98 -2.61 11.46 4.78
N GLY A 99 -1.57 10.68 5.12
CA GLY A 99 -1.35 9.31 4.71
C GLY A 99 -0.81 9.18 3.29
N ALA A 100 -0.19 8.04 2.95
CA ALA A 100 0.42 7.83 1.64
C ALA A 100 -0.58 7.92 0.47
N LYS A 101 -1.83 7.50 0.67
CA LYS A 101 -2.85 7.54 -0.40
C LYS A 101 -3.16 8.97 -0.86
N GLU A 102 -3.29 9.92 0.07
CA GLU A 102 -3.46 11.34 -0.27
C GLU A 102 -2.18 11.87 -0.91
N GLY A 103 -1.02 11.55 -0.30
CA GLY A 103 0.27 11.97 -0.82
C GLY A 103 0.49 11.53 -2.26
N TYR A 104 0.19 10.26 -2.58
CA TYR A 104 0.27 9.73 -3.93
C TYR A 104 -0.69 10.45 -4.89
N SER A 105 -1.95 10.63 -4.49
CA SER A 105 -2.96 11.29 -5.33
C SER A 105 -2.56 12.73 -5.66
N HIS A 106 -2.11 13.50 -4.68
CA HIS A 106 -1.65 14.88 -4.88
C HIS A 106 -0.33 14.93 -5.65
N LEU A 107 0.54 13.93 -5.47
CA LEU A 107 1.77 13.81 -6.24
C LEU A 107 1.47 13.60 -7.73
N MET A 108 0.51 12.73 -8.08
CA MET A 108 0.10 12.54 -9.47
C MET A 108 -0.45 13.85 -10.08
N TRP A 109 -1.25 14.61 -9.33
CA TRP A 109 -1.70 15.94 -9.78
C TRP A 109 -0.57 16.97 -9.95
N THR A 110 0.50 16.79 -9.19
CA THR A 110 1.68 17.65 -9.30
C THR A 110 2.51 17.35 -10.54
N LEU A 111 2.62 16.05 -10.87
CA LEU A 111 3.55 15.55 -11.88
C LEU A 111 2.94 15.39 -13.27
N LEU A 112 1.63 15.11 -13.34
CA LEU A 112 0.96 14.65 -14.55
C LEU A 112 -0.22 15.55 -14.94
N GLY A 113 -0.48 15.60 -16.25
CA GLY A 113 -1.62 16.26 -16.85
C GLY A 113 -2.07 15.59 -18.15
N PRO A 114 -3.06 16.18 -18.84
CA PRO A 114 -3.51 15.66 -20.13
C PRO A 114 -2.38 15.55 -21.15
N GLY A 115 -2.25 14.34 -21.76
CA GLY A 115 -1.20 14.04 -22.72
C GLY A 115 0.06 13.39 -22.11
N ASP A 116 0.15 13.34 -20.78
CA ASP A 116 1.21 12.56 -20.10
C ASP A 116 0.80 11.09 -19.92
N ALA A 117 1.79 10.22 -19.70
CA ALA A 117 1.57 8.82 -19.37
C ALA A 117 2.37 8.40 -18.13
N ALA A 118 1.86 7.38 -17.43
CA ALA A 118 2.53 6.72 -16.31
C ALA A 118 2.55 5.21 -16.52
N LEU A 119 3.70 4.56 -16.23
CA LEU A 119 3.80 3.10 -16.12
C LEU A 119 3.39 2.68 -14.71
N VAL A 120 2.46 1.73 -14.63
CA VAL A 120 1.90 1.24 -13.37
C VAL A 120 1.90 -0.29 -13.36
N PRO A 121 2.33 -0.95 -12.27
CA PRO A 121 2.21 -2.42 -12.16
C PRO A 121 0.77 -2.89 -12.35
N SER A 122 0.58 -4.05 -12.96
CA SER A 122 -0.74 -4.69 -13.09
C SER A 122 -0.64 -6.17 -12.68
N PRO A 123 -1.42 -6.61 -11.66
CA PRO A 123 -2.38 -5.85 -10.86
C PRO A 123 -1.72 -4.81 -9.96
N SER A 124 -2.48 -3.84 -9.41
CA SER A 124 -1.95 -2.82 -8.50
C SER A 124 -2.98 -2.34 -7.48
N TYR A 125 -2.49 -1.68 -6.43
CA TYR A 125 -3.37 -0.99 -5.49
C TYR A 125 -4.14 0.11 -6.23
N PRO A 126 -5.48 0.19 -6.09
CA PRO A 126 -6.32 1.01 -6.96
C PRO A 126 -5.87 2.47 -7.14
N ILE A 127 -5.29 3.10 -6.11
CA ILE A 127 -4.86 4.50 -6.25
C ILE A 127 -3.69 4.67 -7.22
N HIS A 128 -2.87 3.62 -7.43
CA HIS A 128 -1.78 3.68 -8.40
C HIS A 128 -2.31 3.82 -9.83
N ILE A 129 -3.47 3.22 -10.10
CA ILE A 129 -4.17 3.31 -11.38
C ILE A 129 -4.95 4.63 -11.47
N TRP A 130 -5.75 4.93 -10.45
CA TRP A 130 -6.70 6.06 -10.51
C TRP A 130 -6.04 7.42 -10.26
N GLY A 131 -4.93 7.48 -9.55
CA GLY A 131 -4.21 8.74 -9.33
C GLY A 131 -3.80 9.44 -10.63
N PRO A 132 -3.06 8.77 -11.54
CA PRO A 132 -2.73 9.32 -12.85
C PRO A 132 -3.96 9.64 -13.69
N ILE A 133 -4.98 8.77 -13.71
CA ILE A 133 -6.23 9.01 -14.46
C ILE A 133 -6.95 10.27 -13.97
N PHE A 134 -7.04 10.49 -12.65
CA PHE A 134 -7.62 11.72 -12.10
C PHE A 134 -6.81 12.98 -12.42
N ALA A 135 -5.51 12.83 -12.61
CA ALA A 135 -4.64 13.91 -13.10
C ALA A 135 -4.86 14.20 -14.60
N GLY A 136 -5.54 13.31 -15.32
CA GLY A 136 -5.79 13.40 -16.76
C GLY A 136 -4.75 12.68 -17.62
N ALA A 137 -3.86 11.93 -17.01
CA ALA A 137 -2.83 11.16 -17.70
C ALA A 137 -3.30 9.76 -18.10
N GLU A 138 -2.60 9.16 -19.07
CA GLU A 138 -2.79 7.79 -19.48
C GLU A 138 -2.05 6.83 -18.52
N VAL A 139 -2.68 5.69 -18.20
CA VAL A 139 -2.06 4.60 -17.46
C VAL A 139 -1.69 3.49 -18.43
N ARG A 140 -0.44 3.07 -18.42
CA ARG A 140 0.08 1.90 -19.13
C ARG A 140 0.53 0.86 -18.14
N TYR A 141 0.16 -0.39 -18.41
CA TYR A 141 0.27 -1.46 -17.44
C TYR A 141 1.52 -2.29 -17.68
N VAL A 142 2.37 -2.38 -16.66
CA VAL A 142 3.49 -3.31 -16.62
C VAL A 142 3.06 -4.57 -15.88
N ARG A 143 3.05 -5.73 -16.55
CA ARG A 143 2.63 -6.99 -15.93
C ARG A 143 3.51 -7.38 -14.76
N LEU A 144 2.86 -7.79 -13.67
CA LEU A 144 3.48 -8.24 -12.43
C LEU A 144 2.75 -9.48 -11.90
N GLY A 145 3.24 -10.64 -12.26
CA GLY A 145 2.72 -11.95 -11.84
C GLY A 145 3.79 -12.79 -11.14
N PRO A 146 3.42 -13.97 -10.60
CA PRO A 146 4.34 -14.83 -9.86
C PRO A 146 5.59 -15.28 -10.64
N GLU A 147 5.47 -15.48 -11.95
CA GLU A 147 6.55 -15.95 -12.85
C GLU A 147 7.03 -14.85 -13.83
N GLU A 148 6.64 -13.59 -13.57
CA GLU A 148 6.91 -12.48 -14.48
C GLU A 148 8.19 -11.74 -14.07
N ASP A 149 9.09 -11.53 -15.02
CA ASP A 149 10.19 -10.56 -14.85
C ASP A 149 9.64 -9.14 -15.07
N PHE A 150 9.32 -8.48 -13.97
CA PHE A 150 8.76 -7.12 -14.01
C PHE A 150 9.65 -6.14 -14.77
N PHE A 151 10.98 -6.23 -14.63
CA PHE A 151 11.89 -5.33 -15.32
C PHE A 151 11.90 -5.57 -16.83
N ALA A 152 11.85 -6.82 -17.27
CA ALA A 152 11.74 -7.15 -18.69
C ALA A 152 10.41 -6.65 -19.27
N ASN A 153 9.29 -6.84 -18.54
CA ASN A 153 7.98 -6.32 -18.95
C ASN A 153 7.96 -4.79 -19.00
N LEU A 154 8.65 -4.13 -18.06
CA LEU A 154 8.78 -2.68 -18.03
C LEU A 154 9.54 -2.15 -19.26
N LEU A 155 10.64 -2.81 -19.64
CA LEU A 155 11.39 -2.45 -20.85
C LEU A 155 10.53 -2.59 -22.11
N ALA A 156 9.80 -3.68 -22.24
CA ALA A 156 8.91 -3.90 -23.38
C ALA A 156 7.83 -2.82 -23.47
N GLU A 157 7.14 -2.55 -22.36
CA GLU A 157 6.10 -1.51 -22.32
C GLU A 157 6.68 -0.11 -22.55
N TRP A 158 7.90 0.18 -22.05
CA TRP A 158 8.59 1.44 -22.30
C TRP A 158 8.84 1.64 -23.79
N GLU A 159 9.36 0.62 -24.50
CA GLU A 159 9.66 0.71 -25.94
C GLU A 159 8.41 0.93 -26.80
N GLU A 160 7.28 0.32 -26.41
CA GLU A 160 5.99 0.49 -27.10
C GLU A 160 5.28 1.80 -26.76
N SER A 161 5.69 2.48 -25.67
CA SER A 161 5.01 3.66 -25.15
C SER A 161 5.30 4.92 -25.95
N TRP A 162 4.23 5.59 -26.43
CA TRP A 162 4.27 6.94 -26.99
C TRP A 162 3.02 7.72 -26.61
N PRO A 163 3.11 8.94 -26.01
CA PRO A 163 4.36 9.60 -25.57
C PRO A 163 5.11 8.78 -24.52
N ARG A 164 6.40 9.03 -24.35
CA ARG A 164 7.21 8.39 -23.30
C ARG A 164 6.62 8.69 -21.93
N PRO A 165 6.49 7.72 -21.04
CA PRO A 165 5.98 7.92 -19.68
C PRO A 165 6.86 8.88 -18.89
N ARG A 166 6.23 9.78 -18.13
CA ARG A 166 6.94 10.71 -17.24
C ARG A 166 7.19 10.13 -15.86
N VAL A 167 6.40 9.14 -15.47
CA VAL A 167 6.43 8.52 -14.14
C VAL A 167 6.40 7.01 -14.29
N ILE A 168 7.25 6.33 -13.54
CA ILE A 168 7.16 4.88 -13.27
C ILE A 168 6.78 4.70 -11.81
N VAL A 169 5.67 4.00 -11.57
CA VAL A 169 5.20 3.67 -10.23
C VAL A 169 5.80 2.35 -9.79
N LEU A 170 6.45 2.36 -8.64
CA LEU A 170 6.93 1.18 -7.93
C LEU A 170 6.17 1.03 -6.62
N SER A 171 5.94 -0.19 -6.17
CA SER A 171 5.39 -0.49 -4.85
C SER A 171 5.87 -1.87 -4.44
N PHE A 172 6.95 -1.94 -3.67
CA PHE A 172 7.53 -3.19 -3.19
C PHE A 172 7.94 -3.07 -1.72
N PRO A 173 7.51 -4.01 -0.85
CA PRO A 173 6.65 -5.18 -1.10
C PRO A 173 5.27 -4.78 -1.65
N HIS A 174 4.78 -5.57 -2.62
CA HIS A 174 3.67 -5.15 -3.48
C HIS A 174 2.28 -5.53 -2.94
N ASN A 175 1.33 -4.63 -3.10
CA ASN A 175 -0.09 -4.87 -2.89
C ASN A 175 -0.82 -4.83 -4.25
N PRO A 176 -1.42 -5.93 -4.74
CA PRO A 176 -1.86 -7.11 -3.97
C PRO A 176 -0.92 -8.31 -4.03
N THR A 177 0.03 -8.40 -4.97
CA THR A 177 0.72 -9.65 -5.36
C THR A 177 1.71 -10.16 -4.32
N THR A 178 2.03 -9.36 -3.30
CA THR A 178 3.07 -9.63 -2.29
C THR A 178 4.49 -9.78 -2.84
N ALA A 179 4.70 -9.44 -4.12
CA ALA A 179 6.01 -9.50 -4.76
C ALA A 179 7.02 -8.65 -3.99
N CYS A 180 8.21 -9.17 -3.87
CA CYS A 180 9.35 -8.57 -3.17
C CYS A 180 10.53 -8.45 -4.12
N VAL A 181 11.31 -7.39 -3.97
CA VAL A 181 12.51 -7.11 -4.76
C VAL A 181 13.70 -6.90 -3.84
N ASP A 182 14.90 -6.96 -4.40
CA ASP A 182 16.15 -6.67 -3.70
C ASP A 182 16.71 -5.29 -4.10
N LEU A 183 17.84 -4.92 -3.50
CA LEU A 183 18.50 -3.65 -3.79
C LEU A 183 19.10 -3.63 -5.21
N GLU A 184 19.45 -4.78 -5.78
CA GLU A 184 19.94 -4.88 -7.16
C GLU A 184 18.84 -4.48 -8.15
N PHE A 185 17.61 -4.94 -7.94
CA PHE A 185 16.46 -4.48 -8.72
C PHE A 185 16.27 -2.95 -8.61
N MET A 186 16.35 -2.38 -7.40
CA MET A 186 16.23 -0.93 -7.23
C MET A 186 17.36 -0.18 -7.94
N THR A 187 18.57 -0.74 -7.96
CA THR A 187 19.71 -0.18 -8.69
C THR A 187 19.44 -0.13 -10.19
N ARG A 188 18.97 -1.22 -10.77
CA ARG A 188 18.57 -1.26 -12.20
C ARG A 188 17.49 -0.23 -12.53
N MET A 189 16.50 -0.06 -11.65
CA MET A 189 15.44 0.92 -11.84
C MET A 189 15.97 2.36 -11.81
N VAL A 190 16.87 2.69 -10.88
CA VAL A 190 17.47 4.04 -10.78
C VAL A 190 18.37 4.32 -11.99
N GLU A 191 19.16 3.36 -12.43
CA GLU A 191 19.99 3.49 -13.64
C GLU A 191 19.12 3.72 -14.89
N PHE A 192 18.05 2.94 -15.03
CA PHE A 192 17.07 3.13 -16.10
C PHE A 192 16.43 4.53 -16.06
N ALA A 193 16.01 4.97 -14.88
CA ALA A 193 15.38 6.28 -14.70
C ALA A 193 16.32 7.44 -15.07
N LYS A 194 17.59 7.34 -14.68
CA LYS A 194 18.63 8.32 -15.07
C LYS A 194 18.88 8.33 -16.59
N GLN A 195 18.94 7.14 -17.19
CA GLN A 195 19.20 7.03 -18.63
C GLN A 195 18.07 7.61 -19.48
N HIS A 196 16.83 7.52 -19.01
CA HIS A 196 15.64 7.87 -19.77
C HIS A 196 14.93 9.15 -19.31
N ASP A 197 15.49 9.86 -18.31
CA ASP A 197 14.91 11.08 -17.73
C ASP A 197 13.45 10.89 -17.29
N VAL A 198 13.19 9.79 -16.56
CA VAL A 198 11.88 9.43 -16.04
C VAL A 198 11.90 9.37 -14.52
N LEU A 199 10.83 9.85 -13.86
CA LEU A 199 10.74 9.87 -12.41
C LEU A 199 10.23 8.53 -11.87
N LEU A 200 10.92 7.98 -10.87
CA LEU A 200 10.44 6.87 -10.06
C LEU A 200 9.61 7.38 -8.89
N VAL A 201 8.40 6.85 -8.73
CA VAL A 201 7.55 7.07 -7.56
C VAL A 201 7.35 5.74 -6.85
N HIS A 202 8.03 5.55 -5.73
CA HIS A 202 7.93 4.33 -4.93
C HIS A 202 6.93 4.50 -3.78
N ASP A 203 5.79 3.80 -3.85
CA ASP A 203 4.88 3.67 -2.70
C ASP A 203 5.39 2.56 -1.78
N PHE A 204 6.09 2.97 -0.72
CA PHE A 204 6.79 2.10 0.22
C PHE A 204 5.97 1.85 1.49
N ALA A 205 4.67 1.65 1.32
CA ALA A 205 3.73 1.47 2.43
C ALA A 205 4.04 0.26 3.33
N TYR A 206 4.77 -0.73 2.83
CA TYR A 206 5.12 -1.97 3.54
C TYR A 206 6.63 -2.06 3.86
N ALA A 207 7.29 -0.93 4.02
CA ALA A 207 8.72 -0.78 4.27
C ALA A 207 9.27 -1.65 5.42
N ASP A 208 8.46 -1.91 6.45
CA ASP A 208 8.86 -2.66 7.64
C ASP A 208 8.17 -4.03 7.74
N LEU A 209 7.44 -4.45 6.71
CA LEU A 209 6.75 -5.74 6.68
C LEU A 209 7.48 -6.72 5.76
N GLY A 210 8.64 -7.17 6.20
CA GLY A 210 9.42 -8.24 5.59
C GLY A 210 9.56 -9.43 6.54
N TYR A 211 9.54 -10.64 6.04
CA TYR A 211 9.54 -11.90 6.80
C TYR A 211 10.72 -12.77 6.42
N ASP A 212 11.09 -13.70 7.33
CA ASP A 212 12.04 -14.78 7.05
C ASP A 212 13.40 -14.28 6.54
N GLY A 213 13.89 -13.16 7.12
CA GLY A 213 15.17 -12.54 6.78
C GLY A 213 15.12 -11.60 5.57
N TYR A 214 13.96 -11.42 4.93
CA TYR A 214 13.80 -10.40 3.92
C TYR A 214 13.61 -9.02 4.56
N ASP A 215 14.45 -8.08 4.14
CA ASP A 215 14.39 -6.67 4.54
C ASP A 215 14.08 -5.81 3.30
N PRO A 216 12.89 -5.17 3.23
CA PRO A 216 12.50 -4.39 2.08
C PRO A 216 13.48 -3.24 1.79
N PRO A 217 14.03 -3.13 0.57
CA PRO A 217 14.94 -2.05 0.23
C PRO A 217 14.20 -0.75 -0.09
N SER A 218 14.71 0.37 0.42
CA SER A 218 14.33 1.70 -0.07
C SER A 218 15.00 1.98 -1.41
N VAL A 219 14.28 2.55 -2.38
CA VAL A 219 14.89 2.99 -3.64
C VAL A 219 15.97 4.05 -3.41
N LEU A 220 15.84 4.83 -2.33
CA LEU A 220 16.79 5.89 -1.97
C LEU A 220 18.13 5.37 -1.42
N GLN A 221 18.26 4.07 -1.13
CA GLN A 221 19.55 3.46 -0.78
C GLN A 221 20.51 3.41 -1.98
N VAL A 222 19.99 3.51 -3.19
CA VAL A 222 20.80 3.52 -4.40
C VAL A 222 21.48 4.89 -4.55
N PRO A 223 22.82 4.95 -4.74
CA PRO A 223 23.53 6.21 -4.91
C PRO A 223 22.97 7.09 -6.03
N GLY A 224 22.64 8.33 -5.70
CA GLY A 224 22.05 9.30 -6.63
C GLY A 224 20.60 9.01 -7.02
N ALA A 225 19.88 8.16 -6.28
CA ALA A 225 18.46 7.94 -6.49
C ALA A 225 17.64 9.21 -6.22
N THR A 226 18.06 10.09 -5.34
CA THR A 226 17.40 11.37 -5.07
C THR A 226 17.34 12.30 -6.28
N ASP A 227 18.13 12.06 -7.33
CA ASP A 227 18.04 12.84 -8.58
C ASP A 227 16.81 12.47 -9.40
N VAL A 228 16.34 11.22 -9.32
CA VAL A 228 15.31 10.65 -10.20
C VAL A 228 14.19 9.90 -9.45
N ALA A 229 14.17 9.93 -8.12
CA ALA A 229 13.19 9.17 -7.35
C ALA A 229 12.63 9.94 -6.16
N VAL A 230 11.38 9.62 -5.85
CA VAL A 230 10.73 9.95 -4.57
C VAL A 230 10.09 8.70 -3.99
N GLU A 231 9.98 8.68 -2.66
CA GLU A 231 9.42 7.56 -1.91
C GLU A 231 8.35 8.02 -0.94
N LEU A 232 7.20 7.35 -0.96
CA LEU A 232 6.08 7.56 -0.04
C LEU A 232 6.14 6.52 1.07
N TYR A 233 6.26 6.98 2.30
CA TYR A 233 6.19 6.13 3.49
C TYR A 233 4.95 6.47 4.32
N THR A 234 4.47 5.52 5.12
CA THR A 234 3.30 5.74 5.98
C THR A 234 3.43 5.01 7.32
N LEU A 235 3.05 5.69 8.39
CA LEU A 235 2.95 5.07 9.73
C LEU A 235 1.74 4.13 9.85
N THR A 236 0.88 4.08 8.83
CA THR A 236 -0.33 3.26 8.79
C THR A 236 -0.04 1.78 9.07
N LYS A 237 1.03 1.23 8.48
CA LYS A 237 1.35 -0.20 8.53
C LYS A 237 2.45 -0.47 9.56
N SER A 238 3.55 0.23 9.48
CA SER A 238 4.72 0.06 10.36
C SER A 238 4.40 0.31 11.84
N PHE A 239 3.58 1.33 12.12
CA PHE A 239 3.20 1.72 13.48
C PHE A 239 1.72 1.47 13.80
N SER A 240 1.00 0.75 12.93
CA SER A 240 -0.44 0.49 13.12
C SER A 240 -1.29 1.76 13.35
N MET A 241 -0.94 2.86 12.67
CA MET A 241 -1.55 4.18 12.83
C MET A 241 -2.48 4.53 11.66
N ALA A 242 -3.33 3.59 11.23
CA ALA A 242 -4.18 3.75 10.03
C ALA A 242 -5.12 4.96 10.10
N GLY A 243 -5.84 5.12 11.20
CA GLY A 243 -6.80 6.21 11.42
C GLY A 243 -6.16 7.57 11.66
N TRP A 244 -4.86 7.61 11.97
CA TRP A 244 -4.12 8.84 12.26
C TRP A 244 -3.80 9.67 11.01
N ARG A 245 -3.84 9.02 9.84
CA ARG A 245 -3.58 9.67 8.54
C ARG A 245 -2.23 10.36 8.48
N MET A 246 -1.16 9.68 8.90
CA MET A 246 0.21 10.18 8.83
C MET A 246 1.03 9.38 7.80
N GLY A 247 1.56 10.10 6.83
CA GLY A 247 2.54 9.65 5.85
C GLY A 247 3.46 10.80 5.46
N PHE A 248 4.40 10.51 4.59
CA PHE A 248 5.31 11.53 4.07
C PHE A 248 5.92 11.11 2.73
N LEU A 249 6.36 12.10 1.97
CA LEU A 249 7.15 11.99 0.75
C LEU A 249 8.58 12.40 1.07
N VAL A 250 9.54 11.63 0.59
CA VAL A 250 10.99 11.95 0.66
C VAL A 250 11.67 11.69 -0.68
N GLY A 251 12.82 12.30 -0.91
CA GLY A 251 13.66 12.09 -2.10
C GLY A 251 13.94 13.37 -2.88
N ASN A 252 13.68 13.36 -4.19
CA ASN A 252 13.98 14.48 -5.08
C ASN A 252 13.43 15.82 -4.55
N GLU A 253 14.29 16.81 -4.39
CA GLU A 253 13.95 18.09 -3.73
C GLU A 253 12.97 18.93 -4.54
N GLU A 254 13.05 18.91 -5.87
CA GLU A 254 12.14 19.66 -6.73
C GLU A 254 10.72 19.09 -6.66
N VAL A 255 10.59 17.78 -6.66
CA VAL A 255 9.32 17.07 -6.53
C VAL A 255 8.71 17.28 -5.13
N VAL A 256 9.54 17.20 -4.08
CA VAL A 256 9.11 17.49 -2.69
C VAL A 256 8.64 18.94 -2.56
N ALA A 257 9.35 19.89 -3.15
CA ALA A 257 8.97 21.31 -3.16
C ALA A 257 7.66 21.54 -3.93
N ALA A 258 7.50 20.89 -5.09
CA ALA A 258 6.30 20.99 -5.92
C ALA A 258 5.06 20.44 -5.19
N LEU A 259 5.15 19.25 -4.56
CA LEU A 259 4.07 18.72 -3.72
C LEU A 259 3.75 19.65 -2.55
N GLY A 260 4.77 20.16 -1.86
CA GLY A 260 4.59 21.10 -0.74
C GLY A 260 3.88 22.39 -1.19
N LYS A 261 4.17 22.87 -2.40
CA LYS A 261 3.47 24.01 -3.01
C LYS A 261 2.01 23.68 -3.30
N LEU A 262 1.71 22.55 -3.93
CA LEU A 262 0.33 22.12 -4.17
C LEU A 262 -0.46 22.02 -2.86
N LYS A 263 0.09 21.38 -1.84
CA LYS A 263 -0.54 21.24 -0.52
C LYS A 263 -0.82 22.58 0.16
N SER A 264 -0.01 23.59 -0.05
CA SER A 264 -0.26 24.93 0.51
C SER A 264 -1.52 25.61 -0.06
N TYR A 265 -2.01 25.16 -1.22
CA TYR A 265 -3.28 25.62 -1.82
C TYR A 265 -4.48 24.73 -1.51
N LEU A 266 -4.24 23.44 -1.18
CA LEU A 266 -5.32 22.45 -0.98
C LEU A 266 -5.64 22.20 0.48
N ASP A 267 -4.61 22.11 1.33
CA ASP A 267 -4.73 21.79 2.75
C ASP A 267 -3.62 22.49 3.55
N TYR A 268 -3.80 22.61 4.85
CA TYR A 268 -2.77 23.12 5.75
C TYR A 268 -2.06 21.97 6.51
N GLY A 269 -2.03 20.78 5.91
CA GLY A 269 -1.38 19.61 6.48
C GLY A 269 -2.18 18.95 7.60
N THR A 270 -1.54 17.96 8.23
CA THR A 270 -2.14 17.15 9.28
C THR A 270 -2.24 17.93 10.59
N PHE A 271 -3.29 17.67 11.38
CA PHE A 271 -3.50 18.24 12.73
C PHE A 271 -2.24 18.09 13.59
N GLN A 272 -1.77 19.20 14.18
CA GLN A 272 -0.45 19.26 14.82
C GLN A 272 -0.23 18.24 15.93
N PRO A 273 -1.20 17.92 16.81
CA PRO A 273 -1.03 16.84 17.80
C PRO A 273 -0.69 15.48 17.21
N ILE A 274 -1.24 15.14 16.02
CA ILE A 274 -0.89 13.90 15.31
C ILE A 274 0.58 13.94 14.88
N GLN A 275 1.04 15.08 14.38
CA GLN A 275 2.45 15.25 13.98
C GLN A 275 3.40 15.06 15.17
N ILE A 276 3.05 15.66 16.33
CA ILE A 276 3.84 15.55 17.57
C ILE A 276 3.89 14.08 18.04
N ALA A 277 2.76 13.39 18.05
CA ALA A 277 2.68 12.01 18.46
C ALA A 277 3.42 11.07 17.49
N SER A 278 3.43 11.41 16.20
CA SER A 278 4.19 10.66 15.18
C SER A 278 5.70 10.77 15.38
N ILE A 279 6.20 11.93 15.82
CA ILE A 279 7.61 12.09 16.23
C ILE A 279 7.95 11.12 17.36
N VAL A 280 7.08 11.04 18.37
CA VAL A 280 7.28 10.12 19.51
C VAL A 280 7.21 8.66 19.07
N ALA A 281 6.27 8.29 18.19
CA ALA A 281 6.22 6.94 17.63
C ALA A 281 7.54 6.54 16.99
N MET A 282 8.10 7.38 16.10
CA MET A 282 9.33 7.10 15.37
C MET A 282 10.59 7.10 16.25
N ASN A 283 10.63 7.94 17.29
CA ASN A 283 11.83 8.15 18.11
C ASN A 283 11.86 7.33 19.40
N GLU A 284 10.69 7.09 20.03
CA GLU A 284 10.59 6.43 21.32
C GLU A 284 10.05 5.00 21.23
N ALA A 285 9.49 4.61 20.07
CA ALA A 285 9.09 3.22 19.79
C ALA A 285 9.71 2.71 18.45
N PRO A 286 11.03 2.84 18.23
CA PRO A 286 11.65 2.50 16.94
C PRO A 286 11.54 1.02 16.60
N ASP A 287 11.42 0.14 17.61
CA ASP A 287 11.31 -1.32 17.44
C ASP A 287 9.87 -1.79 17.31
N TYR A 288 8.87 -0.92 17.46
CA TYR A 288 7.46 -1.28 17.35
C TYR A 288 7.10 -1.93 16.00
N PRO A 289 7.65 -1.53 14.85
CA PRO A 289 7.45 -2.24 13.59
C PRO A 289 7.84 -3.72 13.63
N LEU A 290 8.83 -4.12 14.43
CA LEU A 290 9.23 -5.52 14.59
C LEU A 290 8.16 -6.33 15.33
N GLU A 291 7.49 -5.73 16.33
CA GLU A 291 6.37 -6.36 17.03
C GLU A 291 5.19 -6.57 16.08
N VAL A 292 4.83 -5.53 15.30
CA VAL A 292 3.79 -5.60 14.28
C VAL A 292 4.10 -6.68 13.25
N ASN A 293 5.36 -6.74 12.79
CA ASN A 293 5.84 -7.70 11.83
C ASN A 293 5.72 -9.15 12.35
N ALA A 294 6.08 -9.39 13.61
CA ALA A 294 5.95 -10.69 14.25
C ALA A 294 4.50 -11.19 14.29
N VAL A 295 3.55 -10.30 14.58
CA VAL A 295 2.11 -10.62 14.59
C VAL A 295 1.64 -11.02 13.18
N TYR A 296 1.95 -10.24 12.16
CA TYR A 296 1.53 -10.55 10.79
C TYR A 296 2.20 -11.84 10.27
N ARG A 297 3.44 -12.11 10.63
CA ARG A 297 4.12 -13.38 10.30
C ARG A 297 3.37 -14.57 10.88
N GLY A 298 3.00 -14.54 12.17
CA GLY A 298 2.23 -15.61 12.80
C GLY A 298 0.87 -15.85 12.12
N ARG A 299 0.17 -14.78 11.78
CA ARG A 299 -1.10 -14.82 11.05
C ARG A 299 -0.96 -15.37 9.62
N ARG A 300 0.09 -14.98 8.92
CA ARG A 300 0.45 -15.52 7.60
C ARG A 300 0.62 -17.03 7.69
N ASP A 301 1.42 -17.48 8.63
CA ASP A 301 1.74 -18.89 8.80
C ASP A 301 0.48 -19.70 9.16
N ALA A 302 -0.35 -19.20 10.09
CA ALA A 302 -1.61 -19.83 10.44
C ALA A 302 -2.57 -19.96 9.24
N LEU A 303 -2.67 -18.93 8.40
CA LEU A 303 -3.52 -18.96 7.20
C LEU A 303 -2.99 -19.94 6.16
N ILE A 304 -1.73 -19.82 5.77
CA ILE A 304 -1.10 -20.64 4.71
C ILE A 304 -1.11 -22.13 5.11
N ASP A 305 -0.63 -22.47 6.31
CA ASP A 305 -0.63 -23.85 6.78
C ASP A 305 -2.05 -24.42 6.91
N GLY A 306 -3.00 -23.54 7.24
CA GLY A 306 -4.41 -23.90 7.30
C GLY A 306 -4.99 -24.24 5.94
N LEU A 307 -4.75 -23.42 4.91
CA LEU A 307 -5.23 -23.61 3.55
C LEU A 307 -4.56 -24.80 2.87
N ALA A 308 -3.25 -25.00 3.05
CA ALA A 308 -2.54 -26.20 2.54
C ALA A 308 -3.17 -27.50 3.03
N ARG A 309 -3.58 -27.57 4.30
CA ARG A 309 -4.33 -28.73 4.84
C ARG A 309 -5.72 -28.93 4.22
N CYS A 310 -6.22 -27.94 3.48
CA CYS A 310 -7.47 -28.02 2.74
C CYS A 310 -7.25 -28.33 1.25
N GLY A 311 -6.00 -28.57 0.82
CA GLY A 311 -5.63 -28.77 -0.58
C GLY A 311 -5.45 -27.49 -1.39
N TRP A 312 -5.41 -26.33 -0.72
CA TRP A 312 -5.16 -25.05 -1.39
C TRP A 312 -3.73 -24.60 -1.09
N GLU A 313 -2.81 -25.02 -1.96
CA GLU A 313 -1.41 -24.68 -1.87
C GLU A 313 -1.17 -23.24 -2.35
N ILE A 314 -0.52 -22.43 -1.52
CA ILE A 314 -0.26 -21.02 -1.79
C ILE A 314 1.19 -20.73 -1.42
N GLU A 315 1.89 -20.01 -2.30
CA GLU A 315 3.25 -19.54 -2.00
C GLU A 315 3.25 -18.63 -0.77
N ARG A 316 4.22 -18.87 0.13
CA ARG A 316 4.35 -18.11 1.38
C ARG A 316 4.96 -16.72 1.08
N PRO A 317 4.22 -15.62 1.26
CA PRO A 317 4.74 -14.30 0.98
C PRO A 317 5.86 -13.92 1.96
N ARG A 318 6.89 -13.27 1.43
CA ARG A 318 8.01 -12.75 2.21
C ARG A 318 7.81 -11.32 2.69
N GLY A 319 6.71 -10.67 2.32
CA GLY A 319 6.41 -9.28 2.71
C GLY A 319 4.93 -8.98 2.69
N THR A 320 4.56 -7.80 3.13
CA THR A 320 3.20 -7.24 3.26
C THR A 320 2.35 -7.87 4.37
N MET A 321 1.15 -7.36 4.56
CA MET A 321 0.12 -7.93 5.44
C MET A 321 -0.95 -8.69 4.66
N PHE A 322 -0.58 -9.23 3.50
CA PHE A 322 -1.49 -9.93 2.59
C PHE A 322 -0.99 -11.30 2.19
N VAL A 323 -1.92 -12.11 1.69
CA VAL A 323 -1.64 -13.33 0.94
C VAL A 323 -2.37 -13.20 -0.39
N TRP A 324 -1.66 -13.36 -1.49
CA TRP A 324 -2.17 -13.38 -2.84
C TRP A 324 -2.26 -14.81 -3.31
N ALA A 325 -3.48 -15.29 -3.53
CA ALA A 325 -3.75 -16.69 -3.77
C ALA A 325 -4.37 -16.91 -5.15
N PRO A 326 -3.87 -17.84 -5.97
CA PRO A 326 -4.61 -18.27 -7.15
C PRO A 326 -5.92 -18.92 -6.70
N ILE A 327 -6.97 -18.75 -7.49
CA ILE A 327 -8.24 -19.47 -7.26
C ILE A 327 -7.97 -20.95 -7.44
N PRO A 328 -8.38 -21.82 -6.47
CA PRO A 328 -8.07 -23.25 -6.58
C PRO A 328 -8.95 -23.93 -7.65
N GLU A 329 -8.40 -24.93 -8.31
CA GLU A 329 -9.22 -25.86 -9.11
C GLU A 329 -10.29 -26.55 -8.24
N PRO A 330 -11.49 -26.79 -8.71
CA PRO A 330 -12.08 -26.52 -10.03
C PRO A 330 -12.80 -25.15 -10.13
N TYR A 331 -12.47 -24.17 -9.28
CA TYR A 331 -13.21 -22.89 -9.19
C TYR A 331 -12.64 -21.78 -10.08
N GLU A 332 -11.59 -22.03 -10.84
CA GLU A 332 -10.90 -21.02 -11.69
C GLU A 332 -11.83 -20.36 -12.69
N GLU A 333 -12.70 -21.17 -13.35
CA GLU A 333 -13.65 -20.68 -14.34
C GLU A 333 -14.73 -19.75 -13.75
N MET A 334 -14.90 -19.76 -12.43
CA MET A 334 -15.88 -18.90 -11.75
C MET A 334 -15.46 -17.42 -11.80
N GLY A 335 -14.17 -17.15 -11.90
CA GLY A 335 -13.60 -15.81 -11.81
C GLY A 335 -13.53 -15.27 -10.37
N SER A 336 -12.65 -14.29 -10.17
CA SER A 336 -12.29 -13.82 -8.82
C SER A 336 -13.44 -13.17 -8.05
N LEU A 337 -14.34 -12.45 -8.73
CA LEU A 337 -15.48 -11.80 -8.07
C LEU A 337 -16.50 -12.82 -7.59
N GLU A 338 -16.92 -13.76 -8.43
CA GLU A 338 -17.94 -14.74 -8.06
C GLU A 338 -17.39 -15.73 -7.04
N PHE A 339 -16.11 -16.11 -7.14
CA PHE A 339 -15.47 -16.92 -6.11
C PHE A 339 -15.43 -16.21 -4.75
N ALA A 340 -15.05 -14.93 -4.70
CA ALA A 340 -15.09 -14.14 -3.46
C ALA A 340 -16.51 -14.01 -2.90
N LYS A 341 -17.52 -13.79 -3.74
CA LYS A 341 -18.94 -13.73 -3.35
C LYS A 341 -19.43 -15.06 -2.79
N MET A 342 -19.06 -16.18 -3.40
CA MET A 342 -19.41 -17.53 -2.95
C MET A 342 -18.89 -17.83 -1.55
N LEU A 343 -17.66 -17.44 -1.23
CA LEU A 343 -17.08 -17.69 0.09
C LEU A 343 -17.82 -16.98 1.23
N VAL A 344 -18.49 -15.86 0.98
CA VAL A 344 -19.18 -15.13 2.05
C VAL A 344 -20.33 -15.95 2.65
N PRO A 345 -21.32 -16.46 1.88
CA PRO A 345 -22.38 -17.31 2.43
C PRO A 345 -21.93 -18.75 2.74
N GLU A 346 -21.07 -19.38 1.95
CA GLU A 346 -20.72 -20.80 2.10
C GLU A 346 -19.65 -21.03 3.19
N ALA A 347 -18.65 -20.17 3.25
CA ALA A 347 -17.54 -20.27 4.20
C ALA A 347 -17.70 -19.39 5.44
N GLY A 348 -18.52 -18.33 5.37
CA GLY A 348 -18.54 -17.25 6.36
C GLY A 348 -17.26 -16.38 6.31
N VAL A 349 -16.66 -16.20 5.14
CA VAL A 349 -15.39 -15.50 4.96
C VAL A 349 -15.50 -14.49 3.83
N ALA A 350 -15.12 -13.24 4.09
CA ALA A 350 -14.98 -12.22 3.08
C ALA A 350 -13.51 -12.02 2.71
N ILE A 351 -13.19 -12.01 1.41
CA ILE A 351 -11.88 -11.77 0.83
C ILE A 351 -11.97 -10.77 -0.31
N SER A 352 -10.86 -10.21 -0.74
CA SER A 352 -10.84 -9.29 -1.90
C SER A 352 -10.70 -10.06 -3.21
N PRO A 353 -11.61 -9.85 -4.19
CA PRO A 353 -11.44 -10.39 -5.53
C PRO A 353 -10.30 -9.69 -6.27
N GLY A 354 -9.52 -10.45 -7.01
CA GLY A 354 -8.33 -9.93 -7.68
C GLY A 354 -8.63 -8.93 -8.79
N VAL A 355 -9.74 -9.10 -9.50
CA VAL A 355 -10.21 -8.13 -10.52
C VAL A 355 -10.35 -6.70 -9.99
N GLY A 356 -10.55 -6.53 -8.67
CA GLY A 356 -10.60 -5.22 -8.01
C GLY A 356 -9.26 -4.47 -7.99
N PHE A 357 -8.16 -5.14 -8.36
CA PHE A 357 -6.81 -4.57 -8.44
C PHE A 357 -6.37 -4.28 -9.89
N GLY A 358 -7.29 -4.35 -10.85
CA GLY A 358 -7.02 -4.10 -12.26
C GLY A 358 -6.92 -5.37 -13.10
N PRO A 359 -6.61 -5.24 -14.42
CA PRO A 359 -6.73 -6.32 -15.39
C PRO A 359 -5.91 -7.57 -15.05
N GLY A 360 -4.71 -7.39 -14.52
CA GLY A 360 -3.82 -8.50 -14.14
C GLY A 360 -4.21 -9.23 -12.86
N GLY A 361 -5.30 -8.84 -12.20
CA GLY A 361 -5.73 -9.45 -10.94
C GLY A 361 -6.71 -10.61 -11.09
N GLU A 362 -7.25 -10.85 -12.30
CA GLU A 362 -8.17 -11.96 -12.52
C GLU A 362 -7.48 -13.32 -12.31
N GLY A 363 -8.23 -14.32 -11.86
CA GLY A 363 -7.69 -15.63 -11.46
C GLY A 363 -7.12 -15.70 -10.03
N PHE A 364 -7.09 -14.57 -9.33
CA PHE A 364 -6.54 -14.49 -7.96
C PHE A 364 -7.52 -13.87 -6.97
N VAL A 365 -7.23 -14.12 -5.70
CA VAL A 365 -7.90 -13.45 -4.57
C VAL A 365 -6.85 -13.00 -3.55
N ARG A 366 -7.17 -11.93 -2.78
CA ARG A 366 -6.27 -11.42 -1.74
C ARG A 366 -6.90 -11.61 -0.35
N PHE A 367 -6.15 -12.22 0.55
CA PHE A 367 -6.43 -12.25 1.98
C PHE A 367 -5.68 -11.12 2.69
N ALA A 368 -6.33 -10.44 3.62
CA ALA A 368 -5.70 -9.50 4.54
C ALA A 368 -5.55 -10.14 5.93
N LEU A 369 -4.36 -10.07 6.51
CA LEU A 369 -4.00 -10.71 7.78
C LEU A 369 -4.41 -9.84 9.00
N VAL A 370 -5.63 -9.31 8.96
CA VAL A 370 -6.16 -8.31 9.92
C VAL A 370 -7.04 -8.91 11.03
N GLU A 371 -7.12 -10.22 11.10
CA GLU A 371 -7.81 -10.95 12.15
C GLU A 371 -6.82 -11.77 12.96
N ASN A 372 -7.14 -12.05 14.23
CA ASN A 372 -6.28 -12.89 15.05
C ASN A 372 -6.26 -14.35 14.57
N GLU A 373 -5.29 -15.14 15.05
CA GLU A 373 -5.08 -16.51 14.60
C GLU A 373 -6.29 -17.42 14.87
N GLN A 374 -7.07 -17.17 15.93
CA GLN A 374 -8.30 -17.92 16.22
C GLN A 374 -9.36 -17.68 15.14
N ARG A 375 -9.55 -16.43 14.73
CA ARG A 375 -10.47 -16.05 13.65
C ARG A 375 -9.96 -16.55 12.29
N ILE A 376 -8.67 -16.50 12.04
CA ILE A 376 -8.05 -17.10 10.84
C ILE A 376 -8.32 -18.61 10.82
N GLY A 377 -8.15 -19.30 11.93
CA GLY A 377 -8.49 -20.73 12.05
C GLY A 377 -9.99 -21.01 11.79
N GLN A 378 -10.88 -20.10 12.20
CA GLN A 378 -12.30 -20.18 11.87
C GLN A 378 -12.53 -20.01 10.37
N ALA A 379 -11.89 -19.04 9.73
CA ALA A 379 -11.98 -18.81 8.29
C ALA A 379 -11.52 -20.05 7.51
N VAL A 380 -10.38 -20.63 7.87
CA VAL A 380 -9.85 -21.86 7.25
C VAL A 380 -10.84 -23.02 7.35
N ARG A 381 -11.45 -23.24 8.52
CA ARG A 381 -12.48 -24.28 8.68
C ARG A 381 -13.71 -24.02 7.81
N GLY A 382 -14.11 -22.75 7.66
CA GLY A 382 -15.21 -22.33 6.78
C GLY A 382 -14.89 -22.62 5.31
N ILE A 383 -13.71 -22.19 4.86
CA ILE A 383 -13.23 -22.41 3.49
C ILE A 383 -13.16 -23.91 3.17
N ARG A 384 -12.58 -24.71 4.07
CA ARG A 384 -12.51 -26.17 3.90
C ARG A 384 -13.90 -26.77 3.65
N ARG A 385 -14.91 -26.39 4.47
CA ARG A 385 -16.29 -26.91 4.28
C ARG A 385 -16.89 -26.48 2.94
N ALA A 386 -16.66 -25.23 2.52
CA ALA A 386 -17.19 -24.72 1.26
C ALA A 386 -16.57 -25.46 0.07
N LEU A 387 -15.24 -25.61 0.04
CA LEU A 387 -14.53 -26.31 -1.04
C LEU A 387 -14.89 -27.81 -1.11
N THR A 388 -15.06 -28.49 0.04
CA THR A 388 -15.42 -29.93 0.07
C THR A 388 -16.89 -30.17 -0.33
N LYS A 389 -17.78 -29.20 -0.13
CA LYS A 389 -19.22 -29.33 -0.44
C LYS A 389 -19.54 -29.15 -1.92
N LEU A 390 -18.71 -28.41 -2.62
CA LEU A 390 -18.93 -27.98 -4.00
C LEU A 390 -18.04 -28.71 -5.01
N GLY A 391 -16.96 -29.37 -4.58
CA GLY A 391 -16.11 -30.28 -5.35
C GLY A 391 -16.42 -31.72 -5.03
#